data_14846d747826f878a4799f9309186e75
#
_entry.id   14846d747826f878a4799f9309186e75
#
_cell.length_a   1.000
_cell.length_b   1.000
_cell.length_c   1.000
_cell.angle_alpha   90.00
_cell.angle_beta   90.00
_cell.angle_gamma   90.00
#
_symmetry.space_group_name_H-M   'P 1'
#
loop_
_entity.id
_entity.type
_entity.pdbx_description
1 polymer ?
#
loop_
_entity_poly.entity_id
_entity_poly.type
_entity_poly.pdbx_seq_one_letter_code
_entity_poly.pdbx_strand_id
1 'polypeptide(L)'
;MGQEDVYPSEEGPVRETYVNAFWIDPHEVTNRQFANFADSTSYVTLAERPVDPSMFGLSEKQIPPELLLPGSAVFTPPDRPSQRYTDWWTYVPGASWKKPYGPNGPNAQDEQPVVHLGWEDMVAYARSAGGRIPTEAEWEYAAGAGAEPVSGQPDGKSANTWQGFFPLVNDEIDGFQGVAPVGCFRPNANGLYDMIGNVWEVTQDYYRPGHDPAGRENPRGPSENAAYDPYNPGLPTRVVKGGSYLCAPNYCQRYRPASRQGRDPGLGASNVGFRLAYDSLPDFRSPREASTESSDD
;
A
#
# COMPACT_ATOMS: atom_id res chain seq x y z
N MET A 1 4.48 -7.47 18.07
CA MET A 1 3.37 -7.07 17.19
C MET A 1 2.33 -6.30 17.99
N GLY A 2 1.89 -5.17 17.45
CA GLY A 2 0.92 -4.29 18.11
C GLY A 2 1.53 -3.22 19.02
N GLN A 3 0.75 -2.18 19.31
CA GLN A 3 1.08 -1.07 20.21
C GLN A 3 -0.22 -0.55 20.85
N GLU A 4 -0.16 0.09 22.01
CA GLU A 4 -1.38 0.53 22.73
C GLU A 4 -1.39 2.02 23.06
N ASP A 5 -0.49 2.81 22.47
CA ASP A 5 -0.33 4.24 22.83
C ASP A 5 -1.17 5.21 21.98
N VAL A 6 -1.26 5.02 20.67
CA VAL A 6 -1.93 5.99 19.78
C VAL A 6 -3.30 5.50 19.32
N TYR A 7 -3.40 4.27 18.81
CA TYR A 7 -4.65 3.66 18.33
C TYR A 7 -4.90 2.30 19.01
N PRO A 8 -5.10 2.25 20.33
CA PRO A 8 -5.14 0.98 21.07
C PRO A 8 -6.24 0.02 20.60
N SER A 9 -7.37 0.53 20.14
CA SER A 9 -8.46 -0.30 19.61
C SER A 9 -8.17 -0.92 18.24
N GLU A 10 -7.24 -0.33 17.47
CA GLU A 10 -6.85 -0.83 16.14
C GLU A 10 -5.59 -1.69 16.22
N GLU A 11 -4.64 -1.31 17.02
CA GLU A 11 -3.27 -1.85 17.07
C GLU A 11 -3.03 -2.84 18.23
N GLY A 12 -3.84 -2.79 19.28
CA GLY A 12 -3.73 -3.67 20.44
C GLY A 12 -4.44 -5.01 20.27
N PRO A 13 -4.28 -5.92 21.24
CA PRO A 13 -3.30 -5.86 22.31
C PRO A 13 -1.88 -6.13 21.81
N VAL A 14 -0.88 -5.61 22.52
CA VAL A 14 0.53 -5.96 22.28
C VAL A 14 0.73 -7.43 22.55
N ARG A 15 1.39 -8.13 21.62
CA ARG A 15 1.62 -9.57 21.74
C ARG A 15 2.97 -9.98 21.19
N GLU A 16 3.56 -10.98 21.83
CA GLU A 16 4.71 -11.69 21.29
C GLU A 16 4.26 -12.56 20.11
N THR A 17 4.98 -12.46 19.00
CA THR A 17 4.63 -13.11 17.76
C THR A 17 5.89 -13.71 17.12
N TYR A 18 5.80 -14.93 16.67
CA TYR A 18 6.84 -15.60 15.91
C TYR A 18 6.47 -15.61 14.42
N VAL A 19 7.43 -15.29 13.57
CA VAL A 19 7.35 -15.44 12.12
C VAL A 19 8.51 -16.29 11.63
N ASN A 20 8.25 -17.19 10.69
CA ASN A 20 9.30 -17.97 10.03
C ASN A 20 10.23 -17.06 9.25
N ALA A 21 11.42 -17.55 8.92
CA ALA A 21 12.32 -16.85 8.04
C ALA A 21 11.67 -16.59 6.67
N PHE A 22 11.84 -15.39 6.15
CA PHE A 22 11.34 -14.95 4.85
C PHE A 22 12.30 -13.93 4.26
N TRP A 23 12.19 -13.70 2.97
CA TRP A 23 12.84 -12.59 2.27
C TRP A 23 11.78 -11.52 1.97
N ILE A 24 12.20 -10.27 1.91
CA ILE A 24 11.30 -9.15 1.61
C ILE A 24 12.04 -8.15 0.72
N ASP A 25 11.33 -7.53 -0.21
CA ASP A 25 11.89 -6.48 -1.05
C ASP A 25 12.37 -5.30 -0.20
N PRO A 26 13.51 -4.69 -0.55
CA PRO A 26 14.06 -3.57 0.22
C PRO A 26 13.19 -2.31 0.17
N HIS A 27 12.35 -2.14 -0.80
CA HIS A 27 11.44 -1.01 -1.03
C HIS A 27 10.15 -1.46 -1.69
N GLU A 28 9.20 -0.57 -1.87
CA GLU A 28 7.95 -0.82 -2.59
C GLU A 28 8.22 -1.17 -4.07
N VAL A 29 7.29 -1.89 -4.69
CA VAL A 29 7.35 -2.16 -6.15
C VAL A 29 7.28 -0.84 -6.92
N THR A 30 8.23 -0.62 -7.82
CA THR A 30 8.31 0.60 -8.62
C THR A 30 7.44 0.55 -9.87
N ASN A 31 7.15 1.72 -10.45
CA ASN A 31 6.45 1.82 -11.73
C ASN A 31 7.22 1.10 -12.84
N ARG A 32 8.56 1.16 -12.86
CA ARG A 32 9.40 0.44 -13.84
C ARG A 32 9.23 -1.07 -13.72
N GLN A 33 9.27 -1.60 -12.50
CA GLN A 33 9.09 -3.04 -12.27
C GLN A 33 7.71 -3.50 -12.71
N PHE A 34 6.67 -2.73 -12.36
CA PHE A 34 5.30 -3.04 -12.74
C PHE A 34 5.07 -2.91 -14.24
N ALA A 35 5.67 -1.89 -14.90
CA ALA A 35 5.62 -1.72 -16.35
C ALA A 35 6.19 -2.94 -17.09
N ASN A 36 7.35 -3.45 -16.66
CA ASN A 36 7.95 -4.65 -17.26
C ASN A 36 7.01 -5.87 -17.18
N PHE A 37 6.31 -6.03 -16.05
CA PHE A 37 5.28 -7.07 -15.90
C PHE A 37 4.10 -6.83 -16.83
N ALA A 38 3.50 -5.64 -16.78
CA ALA A 38 2.31 -5.31 -17.55
C ALA A 38 2.56 -5.44 -19.06
N ASP A 39 3.70 -4.97 -19.54
CA ASP A 39 4.08 -5.03 -20.96
C ASP A 39 4.35 -6.48 -21.42
N SER A 40 5.07 -7.27 -20.60
CA SER A 40 5.40 -8.66 -20.96
C SER A 40 4.19 -9.60 -20.94
N THR A 41 3.16 -9.27 -20.14
CA THR A 41 1.95 -10.10 -19.98
C THR A 41 0.71 -9.50 -20.63
N SER A 42 0.79 -8.29 -21.17
CA SER A 42 -0.37 -7.50 -21.62
C SER A 42 -1.42 -7.32 -20.53
N TYR A 43 -0.98 -7.16 -19.28
CA TYR A 43 -1.87 -7.04 -18.13
C TYR A 43 -2.58 -5.70 -18.13
N VAL A 44 -3.90 -5.74 -17.90
CA VAL A 44 -4.76 -4.55 -17.75
C VAL A 44 -5.24 -4.49 -16.31
N THR A 45 -4.89 -3.42 -15.62
CA THR A 45 -5.21 -3.24 -14.19
C THR A 45 -6.68 -2.94 -13.95
N LEU A 46 -7.12 -3.11 -12.71
CA LEU A 46 -8.47 -2.80 -12.27
C LEU A 46 -8.85 -1.35 -12.63
N ALA A 47 -7.96 -0.41 -12.40
CA ALA A 47 -8.17 1.02 -12.72
C ALA A 47 -8.26 1.31 -14.24
N GLU A 48 -7.80 0.41 -15.09
CA GLU A 48 -7.85 0.52 -16.55
C GLU A 48 -9.08 -0.18 -17.15
N ARG A 49 -9.92 -0.84 -16.32
CA ARG A 49 -11.14 -1.54 -16.73
C ARG A 49 -12.40 -0.77 -16.33
N PRO A 50 -13.50 -0.87 -17.09
CA PRO A 50 -14.79 -0.36 -16.65
C PRO A 50 -15.20 -0.96 -15.28
N VAL A 51 -15.80 -0.14 -14.45
CA VAL A 51 -16.32 -0.60 -13.15
C VAL A 51 -17.50 -1.53 -13.37
N ASP A 52 -17.49 -2.70 -12.75
CA ASP A 52 -18.61 -3.62 -12.71
C ASP A 52 -19.54 -3.30 -11.52
N PRO A 53 -20.73 -2.75 -11.75
CA PRO A 53 -21.67 -2.39 -10.67
C PRO A 53 -22.09 -3.59 -9.82
N SER A 54 -22.07 -4.80 -10.38
CA SER A 54 -22.49 -6.02 -9.68
C SER A 54 -21.58 -6.34 -8.49
N MET A 55 -20.32 -5.90 -8.51
CA MET A 55 -19.37 -6.02 -7.39
C MET A 55 -19.86 -5.28 -6.13
N PHE A 56 -20.71 -4.28 -6.29
CA PHE A 56 -21.32 -3.50 -5.20
C PHE A 56 -22.77 -3.89 -4.93
N GLY A 57 -23.29 -4.94 -5.59
CA GLY A 57 -24.69 -5.31 -5.53
C GLY A 57 -25.63 -4.26 -6.14
N LEU A 58 -25.12 -3.41 -7.02
CA LEU A 58 -25.83 -2.32 -7.68
C LEU A 58 -26.05 -2.62 -9.16
N SER A 59 -26.98 -1.89 -9.78
CA SER A 59 -27.13 -1.83 -11.23
C SER A 59 -26.49 -0.56 -11.78
N GLU A 60 -26.14 -0.55 -13.07
CA GLU A 60 -25.56 0.63 -13.74
C GLU A 60 -26.39 1.91 -13.52
N LYS A 61 -27.71 1.80 -13.45
CA LYS A 61 -28.61 2.93 -13.25
C LYS A 61 -28.52 3.57 -11.86
N GLN A 62 -27.90 2.89 -10.91
CA GLN A 62 -27.74 3.35 -9.51
C GLN A 62 -26.39 4.02 -9.28
N ILE A 63 -25.49 3.95 -10.26
CA ILE A 63 -24.14 4.54 -10.18
C ILE A 63 -24.08 5.72 -11.16
N PRO A 64 -23.55 6.87 -10.76
CA PRO A 64 -23.26 7.97 -11.66
C PRO A 64 -22.39 7.50 -12.83
N PRO A 65 -22.70 7.87 -14.10
CA PRO A 65 -21.99 7.37 -15.27
C PRO A 65 -20.47 7.59 -15.23
N GLU A 66 -20.03 8.69 -14.63
CA GLU A 66 -18.62 9.01 -14.47
C GLU A 66 -17.87 8.04 -13.56
N LEU A 67 -18.54 7.40 -12.60
CA LEU A 67 -17.97 6.38 -11.71
C LEU A 67 -17.95 4.98 -12.34
N LEU A 68 -18.57 4.80 -13.50
CA LEU A 68 -18.51 3.56 -14.29
C LEU A 68 -17.31 3.53 -15.24
N LEU A 69 -16.72 4.68 -15.51
CA LEU A 69 -15.53 4.77 -16.36
C LEU A 69 -14.31 4.19 -15.64
N PRO A 70 -13.35 3.60 -16.36
CA PRO A 70 -12.05 3.25 -15.79
C PRO A 70 -11.45 4.45 -15.05
N GLY A 71 -10.92 4.22 -13.87
CA GLY A 71 -10.37 5.30 -13.05
C GLY A 71 -10.00 4.84 -11.65
N SER A 72 -9.60 5.78 -10.82
CA SER A 72 -9.14 5.51 -9.47
C SER A 72 -9.27 6.72 -8.56
N ALA A 73 -9.10 6.53 -7.24
CA ALA A 73 -9.17 7.58 -6.26
C ALA A 73 -7.86 8.41 -6.22
N VAL A 74 -7.99 9.72 -6.41
CA VAL A 74 -6.88 10.67 -6.38
C VAL A 74 -7.08 11.62 -5.19
N PHE A 75 -6.04 11.82 -4.40
CA PHE A 75 -6.03 12.84 -3.38
C PHE A 75 -5.99 14.24 -4.04
N THR A 76 -6.94 15.07 -3.66
CA THR A 76 -7.07 16.44 -4.14
C THR A 76 -7.22 17.35 -2.92
N PRO A 77 -6.20 18.16 -2.59
CA PRO A 77 -6.31 19.09 -1.47
C PRO A 77 -7.53 20.00 -1.64
N PRO A 78 -8.35 20.20 -0.61
CA PRO A 78 -9.50 21.09 -0.68
C PRO A 78 -9.07 22.57 -0.61
N ASP A 79 -9.80 23.46 -1.25
CA ASP A 79 -9.54 24.90 -1.21
C ASP A 79 -9.78 25.54 0.18
N ARG A 80 -10.43 24.83 1.09
CA ARG A 80 -10.81 25.30 2.43
C ARG A 80 -10.84 24.16 3.43
N PRO A 81 -10.70 24.44 4.75
CA PRO A 81 -10.76 23.41 5.78
C PRO A 81 -12.02 22.58 5.66
N SER A 82 -11.83 21.25 5.64
CA SER A 82 -12.90 20.26 5.70
C SER A 82 -12.47 19.10 6.58
N GLN A 83 -13.38 18.60 7.42
CA GLN A 83 -13.19 17.39 8.21
C GLN A 83 -13.75 16.15 7.51
N ARG A 84 -14.35 16.31 6.34
CA ARG A 84 -14.93 15.20 5.57
C ARG A 84 -13.88 14.67 4.61
N TYR A 85 -13.41 13.44 4.84
CA TYR A 85 -12.44 12.79 3.96
C TYR A 85 -12.90 12.71 2.50
N THR A 86 -14.22 12.67 2.25
CA THR A 86 -14.81 12.72 0.90
C THR A 86 -14.50 13.99 0.14
N ASP A 87 -14.12 15.07 0.83
CA ASP A 87 -13.77 16.34 0.19
C ASP A 87 -12.30 16.38 -0.25
N TRP A 88 -11.51 15.38 0.12
CA TRP A 88 -10.08 15.26 -0.23
C TRP A 88 -9.82 14.18 -1.27
N TRP A 89 -10.81 13.37 -1.58
CA TRP A 89 -10.68 12.29 -2.54
C TRP A 89 -11.65 12.46 -3.68
N THR A 90 -11.12 12.37 -4.89
CA THR A 90 -11.92 12.44 -6.12
C THR A 90 -11.69 11.15 -6.91
N TYR A 91 -12.78 10.49 -7.34
CA TYR A 91 -12.66 9.47 -8.36
C TYR A 91 -12.37 10.16 -9.68
N VAL A 92 -11.22 9.89 -10.27
CA VAL A 92 -10.75 10.53 -11.51
C VAL A 92 -10.77 9.51 -12.63
N PRO A 93 -11.70 9.64 -13.61
CA PRO A 93 -11.68 8.80 -14.81
C PRO A 93 -10.33 8.91 -15.53
N GLY A 94 -9.76 7.75 -15.89
CA GLY A 94 -8.45 7.64 -16.52
C GLY A 94 -7.25 7.76 -15.58
N ALA A 95 -7.45 7.95 -14.26
CA ALA A 95 -6.38 7.79 -13.31
C ALA A 95 -5.99 6.31 -13.19
N SER A 96 -4.70 6.03 -13.29
CA SER A 96 -4.13 4.68 -13.27
C SER A 96 -2.67 4.72 -12.85
N TRP A 97 -2.03 3.58 -12.73
CA TRP A 97 -0.61 3.49 -12.43
C TRP A 97 0.27 4.24 -13.44
N LYS A 98 -0.13 4.35 -14.72
CA LYS A 98 0.56 5.13 -15.77
C LYS A 98 0.32 6.63 -15.65
N LYS A 99 -0.86 7.02 -15.18
CA LYS A 99 -1.36 8.40 -15.10
C LYS A 99 -1.95 8.65 -13.70
N PRO A 100 -1.11 8.79 -12.67
CA PRO A 100 -1.59 8.84 -11.27
C PRO A 100 -2.51 10.02 -10.95
N TYR A 101 -2.48 11.07 -11.76
CA TYR A 101 -3.36 12.24 -11.60
C TYR A 101 -4.43 12.36 -12.70
N GLY A 102 -4.66 11.26 -13.45
CA GLY A 102 -5.59 11.23 -14.58
C GLY A 102 -4.96 11.61 -15.91
N PRO A 103 -5.74 11.58 -17.01
CA PRO A 103 -5.22 11.65 -18.38
C PRO A 103 -4.47 12.95 -18.69
N ASN A 104 -4.83 14.05 -18.04
CA ASN A 104 -4.21 15.36 -18.22
C ASN A 104 -3.02 15.62 -17.27
N GLY A 105 -2.78 14.72 -16.33
CA GLY A 105 -1.66 14.82 -15.39
C GLY A 105 -0.34 14.28 -15.96
N PRO A 106 0.76 14.43 -15.20
CA PRO A 106 2.04 13.86 -15.57
C PRO A 106 1.97 12.33 -15.62
N ASN A 107 2.91 11.72 -16.35
CA ASN A 107 3.13 10.29 -16.29
C ASN A 107 3.75 9.91 -14.94
N ALA A 108 3.49 8.70 -14.51
CA ALA A 108 4.23 8.08 -13.41
C ALA A 108 5.73 8.07 -13.72
N GLN A 109 6.56 8.26 -12.70
CA GLN A 109 8.01 8.19 -12.83
C GLN A 109 8.50 6.77 -12.47
N ASP A 110 9.48 6.30 -13.20
CA ASP A 110 9.97 4.92 -13.13
C ASP A 110 10.32 4.45 -11.72
N GLU A 111 11.03 5.29 -10.96
CA GLU A 111 11.53 4.95 -9.61
C GLU A 111 10.53 5.28 -8.48
N GLN A 112 9.35 5.81 -8.79
CA GLN A 112 8.30 5.99 -7.79
C GLN A 112 7.56 4.66 -7.55
N PRO A 113 7.01 4.44 -6.33
CA PRO A 113 6.17 3.28 -6.07
C PRO A 113 4.98 3.26 -7.00
N VAL A 114 4.61 2.07 -7.47
CA VAL A 114 3.41 1.88 -8.26
C VAL A 114 2.17 2.03 -7.36
N VAL A 115 1.23 2.86 -7.80
CA VAL A 115 -0.01 3.17 -7.11
C VAL A 115 -1.22 2.90 -8.00
N HIS A 116 -2.44 3.14 -7.51
CA HIS A 116 -3.70 2.91 -8.26
C HIS A 116 -3.96 1.45 -8.64
N LEU A 117 -3.46 0.51 -7.85
CA LEU A 117 -3.69 -0.92 -8.03
C LEU A 117 -4.75 -1.44 -7.07
N GLY A 118 -5.56 -2.37 -7.55
CA GLY A 118 -6.38 -3.22 -6.70
C GLY A 118 -5.61 -4.44 -6.20
N TRP A 119 -6.21 -5.17 -5.25
CA TRP A 119 -5.62 -6.39 -4.68
C TRP A 119 -5.26 -7.43 -5.76
N GLU A 120 -6.13 -7.64 -6.73
CA GLU A 120 -5.90 -8.62 -7.79
C GLU A 120 -4.69 -8.27 -8.66
N ASP A 121 -4.44 -6.97 -8.90
CA ASP A 121 -3.30 -6.49 -9.69
C ASP A 121 -1.99 -6.81 -8.94
N MET A 122 -1.96 -6.54 -7.63
CA MET A 122 -0.81 -6.80 -6.76
C MET A 122 -0.51 -8.30 -6.69
N VAL A 123 -1.54 -9.14 -6.58
CA VAL A 123 -1.40 -10.61 -6.58
C VAL A 123 -0.93 -11.14 -7.93
N ALA A 124 -1.41 -10.58 -9.04
CA ALA A 124 -0.97 -10.97 -10.38
C ALA A 124 0.52 -10.66 -10.58
N TYR A 125 0.94 -9.44 -10.20
CA TYR A 125 2.35 -9.06 -10.20
C TYR A 125 3.19 -9.99 -9.31
N ALA A 126 2.78 -10.20 -8.07
CA ALA A 126 3.52 -11.03 -7.11
C ALA A 126 3.76 -12.44 -7.64
N ARG A 127 2.74 -13.08 -8.23
CA ARG A 127 2.87 -14.40 -8.86
C ARG A 127 3.85 -14.40 -10.03
N SER A 128 3.81 -13.38 -10.87
CA SER A 128 4.74 -13.22 -12.01
C SER A 128 6.18 -13.04 -11.55
N ALA A 129 6.39 -12.36 -10.44
CA ALA A 129 7.71 -12.13 -9.84
C ALA A 129 8.20 -13.31 -8.96
N GLY A 130 7.42 -14.40 -8.85
CA GLY A 130 7.76 -15.55 -8.00
C GLY A 130 7.71 -15.24 -6.49
N GLY A 131 7.03 -14.17 -6.11
CA GLY A 131 6.85 -13.73 -4.73
C GLY A 131 5.38 -13.79 -4.28
N ARG A 132 5.13 -13.20 -3.14
CA ARG A 132 3.81 -13.01 -2.54
C ARG A 132 3.72 -11.67 -1.81
N ILE A 133 2.53 -11.23 -1.50
CA ILE A 133 2.31 -10.11 -0.61
C ILE A 133 2.70 -10.56 0.82
N PRO A 134 3.44 -9.74 1.61
CA PRO A 134 3.78 -10.07 2.99
C PRO A 134 2.52 -10.16 3.87
N THR A 135 2.58 -10.98 4.91
CA THR A 135 1.59 -10.87 5.98
C THR A 135 1.83 -9.61 6.80
N GLU A 136 0.82 -9.18 7.53
CA GLU A 136 0.95 -8.04 8.44
C GLU A 136 2.06 -8.26 9.47
N ALA A 137 2.17 -9.46 10.03
CA ALA A 137 3.18 -9.81 11.01
C ALA A 137 4.60 -9.78 10.42
N GLU A 138 4.80 -10.29 9.20
CA GLU A 138 6.08 -10.20 8.49
C GLU A 138 6.46 -8.75 8.20
N TRP A 139 5.50 -7.96 7.71
CA TRP A 139 5.72 -6.56 7.43
C TRP A 139 6.13 -5.78 8.70
N GLU A 140 5.41 -5.97 9.80
CA GLU A 140 5.68 -5.30 11.07
C GLU A 140 7.03 -5.72 11.67
N TYR A 141 7.39 -7.01 11.56
CA TYR A 141 8.71 -7.50 11.95
C TYR A 141 9.81 -6.83 11.10
N ALA A 142 9.63 -6.79 9.79
CA ALA A 142 10.57 -6.16 8.86
C ALA A 142 10.74 -4.67 9.12
N ALA A 143 9.67 -3.99 9.49
CA ALA A 143 9.69 -2.57 9.87
C ALA A 143 10.42 -2.29 11.20
N GLY A 144 10.75 -3.34 11.98
CA GLY A 144 11.46 -3.21 13.26
C GLY A 144 10.54 -3.36 14.47
N ALA A 145 9.51 -4.22 14.39
CA ALA A 145 8.68 -4.55 15.54
C ALA A 145 9.53 -5.04 16.71
N GLY A 146 9.37 -4.41 17.87
CA GLY A 146 10.20 -4.65 19.06
C GLY A 146 11.38 -3.68 19.20
N ALA A 147 11.68 -2.84 18.20
CA ALA A 147 12.48 -1.65 18.41
C ALA A 147 11.71 -0.63 19.28
N GLU A 148 12.46 0.24 19.99
CA GLU A 148 11.82 1.33 20.73
C GLU A 148 10.83 2.08 19.84
N PRO A 149 9.65 2.42 20.36
CA PRO A 149 8.65 3.16 19.59
C PRO A 149 9.28 4.44 19.02
N VAL A 150 9.14 4.65 17.72
CA VAL A 150 9.49 5.95 17.14
C VAL A 150 8.50 6.96 17.69
N SER A 151 8.93 7.71 18.70
CA SER A 151 8.14 8.78 19.30
C SER A 151 8.25 10.03 18.42
N GLY A 152 7.12 10.57 18.04
CA GLY A 152 7.05 11.82 17.29
C GLY A 152 6.87 11.66 15.79
N GLN A 153 6.66 12.79 15.13
CA GLN A 153 6.59 12.87 13.67
C GLN A 153 7.98 12.63 13.09
N PRO A 154 8.10 11.86 11.99
CA PRO A 154 9.34 11.84 11.23
C PRO A 154 9.73 13.27 10.82
N ASP A 155 11.01 13.62 10.99
CA ASP A 155 11.52 14.83 10.39
C ASP A 155 11.50 14.68 8.86
N GLY A 156 11.32 15.74 8.11
CA GLY A 156 11.26 15.66 6.65
C GLY A 156 12.53 15.13 5.97
N LYS A 157 13.49 14.57 6.72
CA LYS A 157 14.71 13.93 6.24
C LYS A 157 14.73 12.42 6.44
N SER A 158 13.79 11.91 7.22
CA SER A 158 13.73 10.48 7.59
C SER A 158 12.64 9.70 6.86
N ALA A 159 11.57 10.37 6.39
CA ALA A 159 10.47 9.74 5.68
C ALA A 159 9.65 10.77 4.88
N ASN A 160 9.03 10.32 3.80
CA ASN A 160 8.05 11.10 3.04
C ASN A 160 6.70 11.07 3.76
N THR A 161 6.38 12.17 4.47
CA THR A 161 5.13 12.37 5.19
C THR A 161 4.68 13.81 5.04
N TRP A 162 3.43 14.11 5.35
CA TRP A 162 2.91 15.49 5.25
C TRP A 162 3.52 16.39 6.33
N GLN A 163 4.22 17.43 5.91
CA GLN A 163 4.82 18.42 6.80
C GLN A 163 4.04 19.73 6.71
N GLY A 164 3.25 20.02 7.75
CA GLY A 164 2.42 21.20 7.82
C GLY A 164 1.03 20.88 8.32
N PHE A 165 0.04 21.63 7.88
CA PHE A 165 -1.34 21.47 8.34
C PHE A 165 -2.18 20.72 7.29
N PHE A 166 -2.35 19.43 7.49
CA PHE A 166 -3.15 18.58 6.60
C PHE A 166 -4.63 18.97 6.64
N PRO A 167 -5.36 19.02 5.53
CA PRO A 167 -4.92 18.73 4.15
C PRO A 167 -4.61 20.00 3.32
N LEU A 168 -4.38 21.15 3.95
CA LEU A 168 -4.33 22.46 3.30
C LEU A 168 -2.93 22.93 2.95
N VAL A 169 -1.97 22.68 3.82
CA VAL A 169 -0.60 23.19 3.68
C VAL A 169 0.37 22.04 3.87
N ASN A 170 1.14 21.75 2.83
CA ASN A 170 2.32 20.92 2.90
C ASN A 170 3.54 21.82 2.71
N ASP A 171 4.43 21.84 3.70
CA ASP A 171 5.66 22.65 3.65
C ASP A 171 6.75 21.99 2.80
N GLU A 172 6.54 20.76 2.35
CA GLU A 172 7.44 19.98 1.46
C GLU A 172 8.91 19.96 1.96
N ILE A 173 9.11 19.84 3.29
CA ILE A 173 10.45 19.83 3.89
C ILE A 173 11.25 18.61 3.44
N ASP A 174 10.57 17.50 3.11
CA ASP A 174 11.14 16.31 2.54
C ASP A 174 11.49 16.43 1.05
N GLY A 175 11.03 17.50 0.39
CA GLY A 175 11.26 17.79 -1.03
C GLY A 175 10.18 17.22 -1.96
N PHE A 176 9.08 16.66 -1.42
CA PHE A 176 8.05 16.00 -2.22
C PHE A 176 6.64 16.45 -1.85
N GLN A 177 5.85 16.79 -2.87
CA GLN A 177 4.43 17.09 -2.71
C GLN A 177 3.57 15.82 -2.63
N GLY A 178 4.01 14.75 -3.27
CA GLY A 178 3.33 13.46 -3.38
C GLY A 178 4.29 12.30 -3.12
N VAL A 179 4.16 11.24 -3.90
CA VAL A 179 5.05 10.07 -3.77
C VAL A 179 6.49 10.43 -4.14
N ALA A 180 7.44 10.00 -3.32
CA ALA A 180 8.88 10.11 -3.59
C ALA A 180 9.37 8.89 -4.38
N PRO A 181 10.50 8.98 -5.11
CA PRO A 181 11.19 7.79 -5.58
C PRO A 181 11.56 6.87 -4.42
N VAL A 182 11.48 5.56 -4.62
CA VAL A 182 11.80 4.58 -3.57
C VAL A 182 13.27 4.70 -3.13
N GLY A 183 13.53 4.46 -1.85
CA GLY A 183 14.91 4.50 -1.34
C GLY A 183 15.53 5.89 -1.18
N CYS A 184 14.74 6.97 -1.29
CA CYS A 184 15.24 8.33 -1.11
C CYS A 184 15.61 8.66 0.34
N PHE A 185 15.06 7.93 1.29
CA PHE A 185 15.29 8.14 2.71
C PHE A 185 16.21 7.06 3.28
N ARG A 186 16.64 7.25 4.53
CA ARG A 186 17.53 6.28 5.19
C ARG A 186 16.78 4.96 5.46
N PRO A 187 17.42 3.81 5.20
CA PRO A 187 16.83 2.53 5.54
C PRO A 187 16.72 2.35 7.07
N ASN A 188 15.81 1.49 7.50
CA ASN A 188 15.74 1.04 8.88
C ASN A 188 16.93 0.12 9.24
N ALA A 189 16.98 -0.37 10.48
CA ALA A 189 18.06 -1.25 10.96
C ALA A 189 18.15 -2.58 10.20
N ASN A 190 17.08 -3.01 9.52
CA ASN A 190 17.04 -4.21 8.69
C ASN A 190 17.44 -3.94 7.22
N GLY A 191 17.85 -2.72 6.88
CA GLY A 191 18.22 -2.34 5.52
C GLY A 191 17.04 -2.06 4.59
N LEU A 192 15.84 -1.86 5.14
CA LEU A 192 14.61 -1.65 4.36
C LEU A 192 14.26 -0.16 4.31
N TYR A 193 13.90 0.30 3.13
CA TYR A 193 13.52 1.67 2.82
C TYR A 193 12.01 1.85 2.90
N ASP A 194 11.58 3.08 3.16
CA ASP A 194 10.21 3.57 3.03
C ASP A 194 9.17 2.77 3.84
N MET A 195 9.64 2.11 4.94
CA MET A 195 8.75 1.40 5.89
C MET A 195 7.87 2.38 6.68
N ILE A 196 8.08 3.67 6.50
CA ILE A 196 7.32 4.77 7.11
C ILE A 196 7.08 5.81 6.03
N GLY A 197 5.83 6.21 5.81
CA GLY A 197 5.47 7.24 4.85
C GLY A 197 5.41 6.72 3.41
N ASN A 198 5.68 7.54 2.45
CA ASN A 198 5.61 7.34 1.01
C ASN A 198 4.23 6.80 0.57
N VAL A 199 4.02 5.50 0.50
CA VAL A 199 2.71 4.92 0.23
C VAL A 199 2.30 3.90 1.29
N TRP A 200 1.02 3.80 1.58
CA TRP A 200 0.48 2.68 2.32
C TRP A 200 0.81 1.38 1.61
N GLU A 201 1.25 0.38 2.35
CA GLU A 201 1.57 -0.93 1.80
C GLU A 201 0.51 -1.96 2.16
N VAL A 202 -0.09 -2.56 1.14
CA VAL A 202 -1.11 -3.60 1.31
C VAL A 202 -0.44 -4.89 1.79
N THR A 203 -1.04 -5.52 2.81
CA THR A 203 -0.64 -6.83 3.30
C THR A 203 -1.63 -7.93 2.91
N GLN A 204 -1.25 -9.18 3.10
CA GLN A 204 -2.09 -10.33 2.77
C GLN A 204 -3.32 -10.45 3.68
N ASP A 205 -3.29 -9.85 4.85
CA ASP A 205 -4.28 -10.07 5.89
C ASP A 205 -5.56 -9.28 5.67
N TYR A 206 -6.70 -9.90 5.98
CA TYR A 206 -7.94 -9.17 6.11
C TYR A 206 -7.94 -8.35 7.41
N TYR A 207 -8.63 -7.21 7.38
CA TYR A 207 -8.69 -6.29 8.50
C TYR A 207 -9.83 -6.61 9.47
N ARG A 208 -9.55 -6.45 10.73
CA ARG A 208 -10.49 -6.14 11.82
C ARG A 208 -9.74 -5.35 12.89
N PRO A 209 -10.41 -4.48 13.66
CA PRO A 209 -9.78 -3.75 14.75
C PRO A 209 -9.12 -4.71 15.77
N GLY A 210 -7.94 -4.37 16.19
CA GLY A 210 -7.15 -5.15 17.14
C GLY A 210 -6.57 -6.45 16.56
N HIS A 211 -5.79 -7.12 17.39
CA HIS A 211 -5.18 -8.40 17.06
C HIS A 211 -5.85 -9.55 17.81
N ASP A 212 -5.94 -10.73 17.17
CA ASP A 212 -6.36 -11.95 17.87
C ASP A 212 -5.27 -12.38 18.87
N PRO A 213 -5.55 -12.40 20.17
CA PRO A 213 -4.56 -12.75 21.19
C PRO A 213 -4.08 -14.21 21.10
N ALA A 214 -4.79 -15.09 20.41
CA ALA A 214 -4.45 -16.51 20.30
C ALA A 214 -3.40 -16.82 19.23
N GLY A 215 -3.33 -16.03 18.15
CA GLY A 215 -2.40 -16.29 17.04
C GLY A 215 -0.98 -15.81 17.33
N ARG A 216 -0.06 -16.71 17.68
CA ARG A 216 1.34 -16.37 18.02
C ARG A 216 2.37 -16.80 17.00
N GLU A 217 2.11 -17.88 16.24
CA GLU A 217 3.02 -18.39 15.22
C GLU A 217 2.48 -18.09 13.83
N ASN A 218 3.26 -17.37 13.02
CA ASN A 218 2.91 -16.97 11.65
C ASN A 218 1.45 -16.49 11.55
N PRO A 219 1.03 -15.55 12.41
CA PRO A 219 -0.38 -15.18 12.50
C PRO A 219 -0.86 -14.63 11.16
N ARG A 220 -2.07 -14.97 10.86
CA ARG A 220 -2.85 -14.41 9.77
C ARG A 220 -3.97 -13.58 10.36
N GLY A 221 -4.43 -12.59 9.64
CA GLY A 221 -5.63 -11.86 9.99
C GLY A 221 -6.88 -12.76 10.04
N PRO A 222 -8.05 -12.23 10.31
CA PRO A 222 -9.29 -12.98 10.27
C PRO A 222 -9.52 -13.59 8.88
N SER A 223 -10.40 -14.60 8.80
CA SER A 223 -10.92 -15.04 7.50
C SER A 223 -11.74 -13.92 6.85
N GLU A 224 -11.94 -13.98 5.55
CA GLU A 224 -12.75 -13.00 4.80
C GLU A 224 -14.12 -12.75 5.44
N ASN A 225 -14.82 -13.84 5.80
CA ASN A 225 -16.15 -13.75 6.43
C ASN A 225 -16.13 -13.16 7.85
N ALA A 226 -14.98 -13.10 8.50
CA ALA A 226 -14.78 -12.52 9.83
C ALA A 226 -14.08 -11.16 9.78
N ALA A 227 -13.74 -10.69 8.57
CA ALA A 227 -13.23 -9.35 8.35
C ALA A 227 -14.28 -8.32 8.77
N TYR A 228 -13.82 -7.25 9.39
CA TYR A 228 -14.68 -6.17 9.81
C TYR A 228 -13.93 -4.85 9.83
N ASP A 229 -14.47 -3.87 9.15
CA ASP A 229 -13.96 -2.51 9.17
C ASP A 229 -15.11 -1.56 9.53
N PRO A 230 -15.05 -0.88 10.69
CA PRO A 230 -16.11 0.03 11.11
C PRO A 230 -16.30 1.22 10.14
N TYR A 231 -15.29 1.57 9.36
CA TYR A 231 -15.35 2.64 8.37
C TYR A 231 -15.88 2.17 7.01
N ASN A 232 -15.86 0.85 6.76
CA ASN A 232 -16.34 0.22 5.54
C ASN A 232 -17.21 -1.01 5.86
N PRO A 233 -18.38 -0.81 6.51
CA PRO A 233 -19.20 -1.91 6.97
C PRO A 233 -19.69 -2.78 5.80
N GLY A 234 -19.49 -4.10 5.94
CA GLY A 234 -19.88 -5.08 4.92
C GLY A 234 -18.87 -5.31 3.82
N LEU A 235 -17.74 -4.57 3.79
CA LEU A 235 -16.64 -4.78 2.86
C LEU A 235 -15.49 -5.48 3.58
N PRO A 236 -15.02 -6.66 3.11
CA PRO A 236 -13.84 -7.32 3.67
C PRO A 236 -12.56 -6.58 3.22
N THR A 237 -12.13 -5.60 4.01
CA THR A 237 -10.94 -4.80 3.74
C THR A 237 -9.65 -5.56 4.04
N ARG A 238 -8.55 -5.13 3.39
CA ARG A 238 -7.18 -5.62 3.65
C ARG A 238 -6.44 -4.67 4.59
N VAL A 239 -5.53 -5.23 5.40
CA VAL A 239 -4.66 -4.42 6.25
C VAL A 239 -3.65 -3.67 5.38
N VAL A 240 -3.50 -2.37 5.63
CA VAL A 240 -2.41 -1.55 5.11
C VAL A 240 -1.53 -1.04 6.24
N LYS A 241 -0.23 -0.90 5.96
CA LYS A 241 0.84 -0.58 6.92
C LYS A 241 1.68 0.61 6.46
N GLY A 242 2.43 1.20 7.40
CA GLY A 242 3.48 2.19 7.13
C GLY A 242 3.04 3.64 7.07
N GLY A 243 1.76 3.92 6.83
CA GLY A 243 1.31 5.27 6.52
C GLY A 243 1.62 5.67 5.08
N SER A 244 1.49 6.94 4.76
CA SER A 244 1.81 7.47 3.42
C SER A 244 2.24 8.93 3.51
N TYR A 245 2.59 9.53 2.37
CA TYR A 245 2.90 10.95 2.25
C TYR A 245 1.76 11.88 2.74
N LEU A 246 0.55 11.34 2.95
CA LEU A 246 -0.61 12.07 3.49
C LEU A 246 -0.71 12.00 5.02
N CYS A 247 0.14 11.24 5.70
CA CYS A 247 0.10 11.14 7.15
C CYS A 247 0.75 12.34 7.83
N ALA A 248 -0.01 12.96 8.74
CA ALA A 248 0.36 14.20 9.44
C ALA A 248 -0.01 14.15 10.92
N PRO A 249 0.66 14.90 11.80
CA PRO A 249 0.37 14.90 13.24
C PRO A 249 -1.05 15.33 13.59
N ASN A 250 -1.62 16.22 12.80
CA ASN A 250 -2.99 16.74 13.01
C ASN A 250 -4.09 15.87 12.39
N TYR A 251 -3.71 14.77 11.68
CA TYR A 251 -4.69 13.94 10.98
C TYR A 251 -4.44 12.44 11.15
N CYS A 252 -3.29 11.93 10.67
CA CYS A 252 -2.98 10.51 10.60
C CYS A 252 -1.58 10.28 11.18
N GLN A 253 -1.49 9.77 12.40
CA GLN A 253 -0.20 9.43 13.02
C GLN A 253 0.19 7.96 12.78
N ARG A 254 -0.18 7.41 11.60
CA ARG A 254 0.04 6.00 11.28
C ARG A 254 1.36 5.71 10.57
N TYR A 255 2.33 6.60 10.69
CA TYR A 255 3.73 6.41 10.27
C TYR A 255 4.55 5.66 11.36
N ARG A 256 4.02 4.54 11.85
CA ARG A 256 4.63 3.69 12.88
C ARG A 256 4.47 2.20 12.49
N PRO A 257 5.44 1.32 12.83
CA PRO A 257 5.38 -0.10 12.46
C PRO A 257 4.09 -0.81 12.92
N ALA A 258 3.60 -0.51 14.12
CA ALA A 258 2.39 -1.14 14.65
C ALA A 258 1.09 -0.62 14.01
N SER A 259 1.14 0.55 13.37
CA SER A 259 -0.06 1.18 12.81
C SER A 259 -0.65 0.37 11.67
N ARG A 260 -1.97 0.35 11.64
CA ARG A 260 -2.75 -0.44 10.69
C ARG A 260 -4.07 0.23 10.37
N GLN A 261 -4.58 -0.04 9.19
CA GLN A 261 -5.89 0.45 8.73
C GLN A 261 -6.49 -0.55 7.75
N GLY A 262 -7.82 -0.60 7.66
CA GLY A 262 -8.51 -1.31 6.59
C GLY A 262 -8.48 -0.55 5.29
N ARG A 263 -8.30 -1.26 4.17
CA ARG A 263 -8.35 -0.70 2.82
C ARG A 263 -9.20 -1.56 1.90
N ASP A 264 -10.04 -0.91 1.11
CA ASP A 264 -10.82 -1.55 0.05
C ASP A 264 -9.90 -2.26 -0.95
N PRO A 265 -10.02 -3.57 -1.15
CA PRO A 265 -9.20 -4.33 -2.09
C PRO A 265 -9.55 -4.05 -3.56
N GLY A 266 -10.73 -3.52 -3.83
CA GLY A 266 -11.26 -3.25 -5.17
C GLY A 266 -11.04 -1.82 -5.66
N LEU A 267 -10.44 -0.94 -4.85
CA LEU A 267 -10.24 0.46 -5.22
C LEU A 267 -8.79 0.88 -5.05
N GLY A 268 -8.12 1.18 -6.16
CA GLY A 268 -6.81 1.82 -6.16
C GLY A 268 -6.87 3.26 -5.65
N ALA A 269 -5.73 3.77 -5.18
CA ALA A 269 -5.60 5.18 -4.79
C ALA A 269 -4.17 5.68 -4.98
N SER A 270 -4.03 7.00 -5.05
CA SER A 270 -2.75 7.68 -5.29
C SER A 270 -1.71 7.55 -4.17
N ASN A 271 -2.07 6.95 -3.03
CA ASN A 271 -1.19 6.79 -1.87
C ASN A 271 -1.11 5.34 -1.37
N VAL A 272 -1.45 4.36 -2.21
CA VAL A 272 -1.45 2.93 -1.85
C VAL A 272 -0.64 2.15 -2.86
N GLY A 273 0.36 1.43 -2.38
CA GLY A 273 1.24 0.54 -3.11
C GLY A 273 1.46 -0.77 -2.34
N PHE A 274 2.57 -1.45 -2.59
CA PHE A 274 2.90 -2.72 -1.96
C PHE A 274 4.38 -3.09 -2.19
N ARG A 275 4.89 -4.05 -1.41
CA ARG A 275 6.16 -4.75 -1.66
C ARG A 275 5.95 -6.25 -1.62
N LEU A 276 6.94 -7.03 -2.05
CA LEU A 276 6.86 -8.48 -2.04
C LEU A 276 7.65 -9.11 -0.90
N ALA A 277 7.18 -10.29 -0.49
CA ALA A 277 7.92 -11.24 0.32
C ALA A 277 8.12 -12.56 -0.43
N TYR A 278 9.11 -13.35 -0.01
CA TYR A 278 9.46 -14.62 -0.64
C TYR A 278 9.78 -15.67 0.45
N ASP A 279 9.38 -16.90 0.21
CA ASP A 279 9.65 -18.01 1.14
C ASP A 279 11.06 -18.63 0.94
N SER A 280 11.68 -18.34 -0.21
CA SER A 280 13.07 -18.67 -0.53
C SER A 280 13.73 -17.52 -1.27
N LEU A 281 15.07 -17.48 -1.30
CA LEU A 281 15.78 -16.45 -2.03
C LEU A 281 15.32 -16.44 -3.51
N PRO A 282 14.79 -15.33 -4.01
CA PRO A 282 14.36 -15.25 -5.40
C PRO A 282 15.55 -15.46 -6.35
N ASP A 283 15.33 -16.21 -7.43
CA ASP A 283 16.33 -16.34 -8.49
C ASP A 283 16.28 -15.12 -9.40
N PHE A 284 17.17 -14.18 -9.18
CA PHE A 284 17.30 -12.95 -9.97
C PHE A 284 18.01 -13.16 -11.32
N ARG A 285 18.29 -14.40 -11.75
CA ARG A 285 18.84 -14.64 -13.07
C ARG A 285 17.87 -14.19 -14.14
N SER A 286 18.36 -13.33 -15.04
CA SER A 286 17.51 -12.81 -16.11
C SER A 286 17.09 -13.95 -17.05
N PRO A 287 15.89 -13.91 -17.66
CA PRO A 287 15.43 -14.94 -18.61
C PRO A 287 16.34 -15.16 -19.84
N ARG A 288 17.35 -14.32 -20.04
CA ARG A 288 18.29 -14.43 -21.17
C ARG A 288 19.39 -15.47 -20.97
N GLU A 289 19.67 -15.95 -19.76
CA GLU A 289 20.72 -16.93 -19.51
C GLU A 289 20.21 -18.39 -19.50
N ALA A 290 18.90 -18.60 -19.41
CA ALA A 290 18.33 -19.95 -19.41
C ALA A 290 18.16 -20.58 -20.81
N SER A 291 18.39 -19.85 -21.91
CA SER A 291 18.17 -20.33 -23.27
C SER A 291 19.46 -20.74 -24.02
N THR A 292 20.64 -20.72 -23.39
CA THR A 292 21.91 -21.04 -24.04
C THR A 292 22.54 -22.38 -23.65
N GLU A 293 21.90 -23.17 -22.77
CA GLU A 293 22.40 -24.46 -22.33
C GLU A 293 21.71 -25.70 -22.94
N SER A 294 20.97 -25.59 -24.04
CA SER A 294 20.40 -26.77 -24.71
C SER A 294 20.57 -26.73 -26.22
N SER A 295 21.82 -26.80 -26.69
CA SER A 295 22.12 -27.28 -28.03
C SER A 295 23.64 -27.59 -28.16
N ASP A 296 24.05 -28.69 -27.56
CA ASP A 296 25.22 -29.47 -27.98
C ASP A 296 25.05 -30.89 -27.37
N ASP A 297 24.40 -31.75 -28.17
CA ASP A 297 24.62 -33.19 -28.30
C ASP A 297 24.03 -33.69 -29.63
#